data_4781a4f6a9ba4218a16a3e2568b33ee5
#
_entry.id   4781a4f6a9ba4218a16a3e2568b33ee5
#
_cell.length_a   1.000
_cell.length_b   1.000
_cell.length_c   1.000
_cell.angle_alpha   90.00
_cell.angle_beta   90.00
_cell.angle_gamma   90.00
#
_symmetry.space_group_name_H-M   'P 1'
#
loop_
_entity.id
_entity.type
_entity.pdbx_description
1 polymer ?
#
loop_
_entity_poly.entity_id
_entity_poly.type
_entity_poly.pdbx_seq_one_letter_code
_entity_poly.pdbx_strand_id
1 'polypeptide(L)'
;MHVLVLGATGYVGGRVVPELLAAGHTVRCAVRLPAKLDGRAWRDRIEVVRGDVTDRASMDAASAGIDAILFLVHAMDGMPDFAVREAEGARTVRDAAAAAGVERIVYLGGLGDADDRLSAHLRSRQEVGRILAEGPVPVTELRAGVVIGSGSVSFEMLRHLTEVLPVMTTPRWVDTRTQPIAVRDVLRYLVGVLDVPDTAGRVLEIGGRDVLTYREMMHRYAAAAGLRRRVIIPVPVLSPRLSSLWVGLVTPLPTGTARPLVDSLVNEVIVRDDTAARLVPFERTSFDDAVRLALRRIQDLDVATTWASAGGGDRVPFDLSASPDPQDPAWAGGTLLEDLRRTRCDASPAALYDAVTSLGGERGYHTPRFLWVLRGGIDKMVGGVGLGRGRRHPQQLAVGEPVDFWRVEALRRPGDGDPAGLLRLRAEMKVPGEAWLEYRVLPDGDGAVLEQHARFAPRGLWGRAYWYVLVPVHAFMFPRMARRIARDAEAVARGA
;
A
#
# COMPACT_ATOMS: atom_id res chain seq x y z
N MET A 1 4.91 20.29 -20.55
CA MET A 1 4.97 21.35 -19.49
C MET A 1 6.05 21.00 -18.49
N HIS A 2 6.66 21.99 -17.87
CA HIS A 2 7.51 21.80 -16.68
C HIS A 2 6.66 21.95 -15.42
N VAL A 3 6.47 20.87 -14.68
CA VAL A 3 5.51 20.77 -13.57
C VAL A 3 6.22 20.71 -12.23
N LEU A 4 5.91 21.66 -11.33
CA LEU A 4 6.36 21.62 -9.94
C LEU A 4 5.37 20.80 -9.09
N VAL A 5 5.85 19.75 -8.46
CA VAL A 5 5.05 18.94 -7.54
C VAL A 5 5.41 19.29 -6.10
N LEU A 6 4.46 19.89 -5.38
CA LEU A 6 4.51 20.15 -3.95
C LEU A 6 3.79 19.01 -3.22
N GLY A 7 4.49 18.30 -2.34
CA GLY A 7 3.96 17.13 -1.64
C GLY A 7 4.33 15.79 -2.28
N ALA A 8 5.41 15.72 -3.08
CA ALA A 8 5.90 14.50 -3.74
C ALA A 8 6.26 13.35 -2.77
N THR A 9 6.49 13.64 -1.49
CA THR A 9 6.71 12.63 -0.45
C THR A 9 5.41 12.05 0.14
N GLY A 10 4.25 12.60 -0.25
CA GLY A 10 2.93 12.14 0.20
C GLY A 10 2.35 11.03 -0.66
N TYR A 11 1.22 10.47 -0.21
CA TYR A 11 0.54 9.35 -0.84
C TYR A 11 0.18 9.58 -2.32
N VAL A 12 -0.49 10.69 -2.63
CA VAL A 12 -0.88 11.03 -4.01
C VAL A 12 0.33 11.58 -4.77
N GLY A 13 1.12 12.49 -4.12
CA GLY A 13 2.25 13.15 -4.77
C GLY A 13 3.31 12.18 -5.26
N GLY A 14 3.67 11.16 -4.48
CA GLY A 14 4.64 10.15 -4.90
C GLY A 14 4.16 9.29 -6.09
N ARG A 15 2.84 9.14 -6.22
CA ARG A 15 2.22 8.35 -7.31
C ARG A 15 1.92 9.16 -8.56
N VAL A 16 1.74 10.48 -8.46
CA VAL A 16 1.49 11.32 -9.63
C VAL A 16 2.75 11.60 -10.45
N VAL A 17 3.92 11.61 -9.82
CA VAL A 17 5.19 11.89 -10.49
C VAL A 17 5.45 10.93 -11.67
N PRO A 18 5.40 9.60 -11.52
CA PRO A 18 5.58 8.69 -12.65
C PRO A 18 4.51 8.85 -13.74
N GLU A 19 3.28 9.21 -13.39
CA GLU A 19 2.20 9.47 -14.37
C GLU A 19 2.47 10.74 -15.19
N LEU A 20 2.97 11.82 -14.54
CA LEU A 20 3.40 13.03 -15.23
C LEU A 20 4.54 12.75 -16.20
N LEU A 21 5.54 11.97 -15.78
CA LEU A 21 6.66 11.56 -16.63
C LEU A 21 6.20 10.69 -17.81
N ALA A 22 5.22 9.81 -17.59
CA ALA A 22 4.62 8.98 -18.64
C ALA A 22 3.81 9.81 -19.65
N ALA A 23 3.18 10.91 -19.20
CA ALA A 23 2.48 11.88 -20.06
C ALA A 23 3.43 12.83 -20.80
N GLY A 24 4.75 12.72 -20.59
CA GLY A 24 5.75 13.55 -21.30
C GLY A 24 6.04 14.90 -20.67
N HIS A 25 5.59 15.13 -19.42
CA HIS A 25 5.96 16.33 -18.69
C HIS A 25 7.36 16.20 -18.07
N THR A 26 8.06 17.33 -17.92
CA THR A 26 9.24 17.43 -17.06
C THR A 26 8.80 17.79 -15.65
N VAL A 27 9.43 17.18 -14.64
CA VAL A 27 8.97 17.30 -13.26
C VAL A 27 10.07 17.82 -12.35
N ARG A 28 9.74 18.86 -11.59
CA ARG A 28 10.50 19.33 -10.43
C ARG A 28 9.72 19.00 -9.16
N CYS A 29 10.38 18.42 -8.15
CA CYS A 29 9.79 18.19 -6.83
C CYS A 29 10.45 19.09 -5.79
N ALA A 30 9.66 19.93 -5.11
CA ALA A 30 10.15 20.68 -3.96
C ALA A 30 9.77 19.94 -2.67
N VAL A 31 10.78 19.61 -1.87
CA VAL A 31 10.62 18.82 -0.65
C VAL A 31 11.51 19.35 0.48
N ARG A 32 11.03 19.28 1.72
CA ARG A 32 11.80 19.73 2.89
C ARG A 32 13.09 18.94 3.10
N LEU A 33 13.03 17.64 2.82
CA LEU A 33 14.14 16.70 2.98
C LEU A 33 14.30 15.88 1.69
N PRO A 34 15.24 16.27 0.78
CA PRO A 34 15.46 15.58 -0.49
C PRO A 34 15.70 14.07 -0.35
N ALA A 35 16.41 13.65 0.69
CA ALA A 35 16.68 12.23 0.98
C ALA A 35 15.42 11.36 1.13
N LYS A 36 14.25 11.95 1.38
CA LYS A 36 12.98 11.20 1.39
C LYS A 36 12.54 10.72 0.00
N LEU A 37 13.14 11.21 -1.06
CA LEU A 37 12.89 10.74 -2.43
C LEU A 37 13.93 9.71 -2.90
N ASP A 38 14.97 9.45 -2.11
CA ASP A 38 15.97 8.45 -2.44
C ASP A 38 15.32 7.05 -2.45
N GLY A 39 15.77 6.20 -3.37
CA GLY A 39 15.19 4.87 -3.57
C GLY A 39 13.91 4.83 -4.42
N ARG A 40 13.37 5.98 -4.86
CA ARG A 40 12.27 6.02 -5.83
C ARG A 40 12.78 5.67 -7.22
N ALA A 41 12.11 4.76 -7.92
CA ALA A 41 12.48 4.34 -9.27
C ALA A 41 12.53 5.47 -10.31
N TRP A 42 11.87 6.59 -10.03
CA TRP A 42 11.81 7.76 -10.89
C TRP A 42 12.72 8.92 -10.43
N ARG A 43 13.49 8.75 -9.32
CA ARG A 43 14.30 9.79 -8.70
C ARG A 43 15.28 10.47 -9.67
N ASP A 44 15.92 9.69 -10.54
CA ASP A 44 16.93 10.17 -11.49
C ASP A 44 16.33 10.80 -12.75
N ARG A 45 15.01 10.78 -12.88
CA ARG A 45 14.25 11.32 -14.01
C ARG A 45 13.63 12.68 -13.73
N ILE A 46 13.84 13.23 -12.53
CA ILE A 46 13.23 14.48 -12.07
C ILE A 46 14.28 15.42 -11.50
N GLU A 47 13.94 16.70 -11.45
CA GLU A 47 14.67 17.69 -10.67
C GLU A 47 14.16 17.70 -9.22
N VAL A 48 15.07 17.70 -8.25
CA VAL A 48 14.71 17.80 -6.83
C VAL A 48 15.37 19.03 -6.21
N VAL A 49 14.54 19.88 -5.64
CA VAL A 49 14.96 21.09 -4.93
C VAL A 49 14.50 21.03 -3.47
N ARG A 50 15.28 21.65 -2.58
CA ARG A 50 14.82 21.83 -1.20
C ARG A 50 13.83 22.99 -1.16
N GLY A 51 12.64 22.75 -0.56
CA GLY A 51 11.61 23.77 -0.42
C GLY A 51 10.63 23.47 0.71
N ASP A 52 10.13 24.53 1.34
CA ASP A 52 9.05 24.50 2.31
C ASP A 52 7.96 25.46 1.86
N VAL A 53 6.72 24.98 1.78
CA VAL A 53 5.58 25.82 1.33
C VAL A 53 5.31 27.04 2.21
N THR A 54 5.83 27.07 3.43
CA THR A 54 5.74 28.23 4.33
C THR A 54 6.93 29.17 4.19
N ASP A 55 7.98 28.81 3.45
CA ASP A 55 9.15 29.67 3.20
C ASP A 55 9.09 30.26 1.80
N ARG A 56 8.83 31.58 1.76
CA ARG A 56 8.67 32.35 0.53
C ARG A 56 9.90 32.26 -0.38
N ALA A 57 11.10 32.43 0.16
CA ALA A 57 12.33 32.42 -0.65
C ALA A 57 12.56 31.07 -1.33
N SER A 58 12.28 29.96 -0.62
CA SER A 58 12.40 28.64 -1.20
C SER A 58 11.33 28.35 -2.27
N MET A 59 10.13 28.91 -2.12
CA MET A 59 9.06 28.76 -3.12
C MET A 59 9.30 29.61 -4.36
N ASP A 60 9.83 30.84 -4.22
CA ASP A 60 10.25 31.64 -5.36
C ASP A 60 11.31 30.92 -6.20
N ALA A 61 12.33 30.35 -5.54
CA ALA A 61 13.36 29.58 -6.23
C ALA A 61 12.81 28.30 -6.88
N ALA A 62 11.90 27.58 -6.20
CA ALA A 62 11.30 26.36 -6.71
C ALA A 62 10.37 26.60 -7.91
N SER A 63 9.71 27.77 -7.96
CA SER A 63 8.73 28.11 -9.01
C SER A 63 9.38 28.72 -10.26
N ALA A 64 10.66 29.07 -10.23
CA ALA A 64 11.34 29.69 -11.37
C ALA A 64 11.37 28.73 -12.58
N GLY A 65 10.84 29.17 -13.75
CA GLY A 65 10.79 28.41 -14.99
C GLY A 65 9.80 27.24 -14.96
N ILE A 66 8.78 27.31 -14.13
CA ILE A 66 7.69 26.30 -14.01
C ILE A 66 6.46 26.79 -14.77
N ASP A 67 5.86 25.89 -15.56
CA ASP A 67 4.62 26.16 -16.28
C ASP A 67 3.39 25.91 -15.40
N ALA A 68 3.40 24.82 -14.61
CA ALA A 68 2.26 24.45 -13.73
C ALA A 68 2.72 23.93 -12.36
N ILE A 69 1.91 24.21 -11.32
CA ILE A 69 2.15 23.72 -9.96
C ILE A 69 1.05 22.72 -9.58
N LEU A 70 1.43 21.51 -9.15
CA LEU A 70 0.54 20.58 -8.45
C LEU A 70 0.71 20.80 -6.94
N PHE A 71 -0.30 21.39 -6.30
CA PHE A 71 -0.32 21.60 -4.86
C PHE A 71 -1.01 20.44 -4.14
N LEU A 72 -0.20 19.50 -3.60
CA LEU A 72 -0.66 18.29 -2.95
C LEU A 72 -0.21 18.22 -1.48
N VAL A 73 0.27 19.33 -0.93
CA VAL A 73 0.68 19.42 0.48
C VAL A 73 -0.55 19.43 1.37
N HIS A 74 -0.50 18.62 2.42
CA HIS A 74 -1.56 18.53 3.40
C HIS A 74 -0.98 18.20 4.78
N ALA A 75 -1.33 19.02 5.79
CA ALA A 75 -0.87 18.85 7.15
C ALA A 75 -1.82 17.96 7.95
N MET A 76 -1.65 16.62 7.86
CA MET A 76 -2.38 15.63 8.67
C MET A 76 -1.53 15.13 9.86
N ASP A 77 -0.81 16.02 10.50
CA ASP A 77 0.08 15.69 11.63
C ASP A 77 -0.61 15.72 13.01
N GLY A 78 -1.91 16.06 13.05
CA GLY A 78 -2.71 16.14 14.28
C GLY A 78 -2.37 17.36 15.16
N MET A 79 -1.55 18.29 14.67
CA MET A 79 -1.21 19.52 15.40
C MET A 79 -2.41 20.49 15.39
N PRO A 80 -2.66 21.22 16.50
CA PRO A 80 -3.82 22.13 16.60
C PRO A 80 -3.82 23.28 15.58
N ASP A 81 -2.65 23.68 15.09
CA ASP A 81 -2.43 24.84 14.19
C ASP A 81 -2.39 24.44 12.70
N PHE A 82 -2.78 23.19 12.35
CA PHE A 82 -2.68 22.70 10.97
C PHE A 82 -3.36 23.61 9.94
N ALA A 83 -4.54 24.15 10.27
CA ALA A 83 -5.30 25.02 9.35
C ALA A 83 -4.59 26.36 9.09
N VAL A 84 -3.91 26.90 10.11
CA VAL A 84 -3.12 28.15 9.98
C VAL A 84 -1.93 27.90 9.05
N ARG A 85 -1.19 26.80 9.28
CA ARG A 85 -0.03 26.45 8.45
C ARG A 85 -0.41 26.12 7.00
N GLU A 86 -1.55 25.48 6.78
CA GLU A 86 -2.08 25.22 5.43
C GLU A 86 -2.43 26.52 4.71
N ALA A 87 -3.10 27.45 5.40
CA ALA A 87 -3.45 28.76 4.85
C ALA A 87 -2.20 29.62 4.55
N GLU A 88 -1.18 29.59 5.41
CA GLU A 88 0.10 30.26 5.20
C GLU A 88 0.83 29.69 3.98
N GLY A 89 0.95 28.36 3.88
CA GLY A 89 1.55 27.70 2.74
C GLY A 89 0.83 28.01 1.43
N ALA A 90 -0.51 28.06 1.44
CA ALA A 90 -1.29 28.43 0.26
C ALA A 90 -1.02 29.87 -0.20
N ARG A 91 -0.95 30.83 0.73
CA ARG A 91 -0.58 32.24 0.40
C ARG A 91 0.82 32.34 -0.19
N THR A 92 1.78 31.67 0.44
CA THR A 92 3.18 31.68 -0.02
C THR A 92 3.30 31.12 -1.44
N VAL A 93 2.66 29.98 -1.73
CA VAL A 93 2.71 29.36 -3.07
C VAL A 93 1.94 30.19 -4.09
N ARG A 94 0.77 30.73 -3.77
CA ARG A 94 0.01 31.66 -4.61
C ARG A 94 0.89 32.84 -5.07
N ASP A 95 1.55 33.48 -4.12
CA ASP A 95 2.36 34.69 -4.38
C ASP A 95 3.66 34.35 -5.12
N ALA A 96 4.27 33.20 -4.85
CA ALA A 96 5.45 32.70 -5.58
C ALA A 96 5.10 32.32 -7.03
N ALA A 97 3.97 31.65 -7.24
CA ALA A 97 3.47 31.31 -8.57
C ALA A 97 3.21 32.56 -9.42
N ALA A 98 2.58 33.59 -8.84
CA ALA A 98 2.35 34.87 -9.50
C ALA A 98 3.66 35.57 -9.89
N ALA A 99 4.63 35.63 -8.99
CA ALA A 99 5.94 36.25 -9.23
C ALA A 99 6.75 35.52 -10.32
N ALA A 100 6.63 34.20 -10.40
CA ALA A 100 7.33 33.35 -11.38
C ALA A 100 6.63 33.28 -12.75
N GLY A 101 5.41 33.82 -12.88
CA GLY A 101 4.64 33.75 -14.14
C GLY A 101 4.11 32.36 -14.44
N VAL A 102 3.82 31.55 -13.41
CA VAL A 102 3.22 30.22 -13.56
C VAL A 102 1.87 30.34 -14.27
N GLU A 103 1.61 29.47 -15.25
CA GLU A 103 0.40 29.54 -16.06
C GLU A 103 -0.83 28.95 -15.35
N ARG A 104 -0.61 27.98 -14.41
CA ARG A 104 -1.69 27.23 -13.75
C ARG A 104 -1.26 26.63 -12.41
N ILE A 105 -2.21 26.61 -11.46
CA ILE A 105 -2.10 25.80 -10.24
C ILE A 105 -3.19 24.73 -10.28
N VAL A 106 -2.83 23.46 -10.02
CA VAL A 106 -3.77 22.37 -9.81
C VAL A 106 -3.74 21.99 -8.32
N TYR A 107 -4.89 22.04 -7.67
CA TYR A 107 -5.03 21.74 -6.25
C TYR A 107 -5.97 20.54 -6.06
N LEU A 108 -5.59 19.58 -5.22
CA LEU A 108 -6.46 18.48 -4.81
C LEU A 108 -7.13 18.83 -3.49
N GLY A 109 -8.37 19.28 -3.55
CA GLY A 109 -9.21 19.66 -2.42
C GLY A 109 -10.09 18.52 -1.89
N GLY A 110 -10.94 18.83 -0.92
CA GLY A 110 -11.93 17.92 -0.35
C GLY A 110 -13.34 18.21 -0.88
N LEU A 111 -14.07 17.15 -1.25
CA LEU A 111 -15.47 17.26 -1.67
C LEU A 111 -16.36 17.44 -0.44
N GLY A 112 -17.37 18.30 -0.54
CA GLY A 112 -18.38 18.59 0.50
C GLY A 112 -19.07 19.91 0.21
N ASP A 113 -20.34 20.02 0.56
CA ASP A 113 -21.16 21.23 0.37
C ASP A 113 -20.72 22.35 1.32
N ALA A 114 -20.62 23.56 0.80
CA ALA A 114 -20.28 24.74 1.59
C ALA A 114 -21.36 25.11 2.64
N ASP A 115 -22.59 24.69 2.42
CA ASP A 115 -23.74 24.95 3.29
C ASP A 115 -23.84 23.92 4.45
N ASP A 116 -23.11 22.82 4.38
CA ASP A 116 -23.07 21.83 5.43
C ASP A 116 -22.19 22.31 6.61
N ARG A 117 -22.48 21.78 7.80
CA ARG A 117 -21.61 21.91 8.97
C ARG A 117 -20.35 21.05 8.75
N LEU A 118 -19.48 21.55 7.85
CA LEU A 118 -18.26 20.86 7.47
C LEU A 118 -17.37 20.60 8.69
N SER A 119 -16.69 19.46 8.68
CA SER A 119 -15.61 19.19 9.63
C SER A 119 -14.50 20.25 9.50
N ALA A 120 -13.72 20.45 10.58
CA ALA A 120 -12.59 21.39 10.57
C ALA A 120 -11.61 21.08 9.43
N HIS A 121 -11.42 19.79 9.13
CA HIS A 121 -10.58 19.29 8.06
C HIS A 121 -11.10 19.74 6.67
N LEU A 122 -12.38 19.51 6.35
CA LEU A 122 -12.95 19.89 5.06
C LEU A 122 -12.98 21.42 4.88
N ARG A 123 -13.26 22.16 5.96
CA ARG A 123 -13.18 23.64 5.93
C ARG A 123 -11.77 24.14 5.60
N SER A 124 -10.71 23.57 6.21
CA SER A 124 -9.33 23.93 5.90
C SER A 124 -9.00 23.67 4.43
N ARG A 125 -9.47 22.53 3.89
CA ARG A 125 -9.26 22.19 2.48
C ARG A 125 -9.91 23.20 1.53
N GLN A 126 -11.16 23.60 1.80
CA GLN A 126 -11.85 24.62 0.99
C GLN A 126 -11.22 25.99 1.15
N GLU A 127 -10.75 26.36 2.35
CA GLU A 127 -10.06 27.61 2.58
C GLU A 127 -8.72 27.69 1.80
N VAL A 128 -7.96 26.62 1.72
CA VAL A 128 -6.75 26.54 0.88
C VAL A 128 -7.10 26.81 -0.59
N GLY A 129 -8.15 26.14 -1.13
CA GLY A 129 -8.60 26.39 -2.51
C GLY A 129 -8.99 27.84 -2.74
N ARG A 130 -9.73 28.46 -1.79
CA ARG A 130 -10.12 29.86 -1.85
C ARG A 130 -8.90 30.80 -1.85
N ILE A 131 -7.93 30.58 -0.96
CA ILE A 131 -6.70 31.39 -0.87
C ILE A 131 -5.90 31.30 -2.16
N LEU A 132 -5.73 30.12 -2.73
CA LEU A 132 -5.02 29.94 -4.00
C LEU A 132 -5.72 30.72 -5.14
N ALA A 133 -7.05 30.67 -5.19
CA ALA A 133 -7.86 31.33 -6.23
C ALA A 133 -7.92 32.86 -6.11
N GLU A 134 -7.48 33.46 -5.00
CA GLU A 134 -7.35 34.92 -4.85
C GLU A 134 -6.20 35.51 -5.67
N GLY A 135 -5.27 34.68 -6.13
CA GLY A 135 -4.15 35.11 -6.95
C GLY A 135 -4.50 35.31 -8.43
N PRO A 136 -3.58 35.88 -9.22
CA PRO A 136 -3.78 36.08 -10.66
C PRO A 136 -3.61 34.79 -11.47
N VAL A 137 -2.97 33.74 -10.92
CA VAL A 137 -2.75 32.46 -11.59
C VAL A 137 -4.03 31.62 -11.52
N PRO A 138 -4.58 31.16 -12.65
CA PRO A 138 -5.79 30.36 -12.63
C PRO A 138 -5.60 29.03 -11.90
N VAL A 139 -6.54 28.70 -10.98
CA VAL A 139 -6.51 27.49 -10.15
C VAL A 139 -7.53 26.48 -10.62
N THR A 140 -7.10 25.28 -10.93
CA THR A 140 -7.99 24.12 -11.11
C THR A 140 -8.06 23.39 -9.77
N GLU A 141 -9.17 23.51 -9.04
CA GLU A 141 -9.41 22.77 -7.80
C GLU A 141 -10.16 21.47 -8.10
N LEU A 142 -9.52 20.33 -7.86
CA LEU A 142 -10.15 19.01 -7.93
C LEU A 142 -10.64 18.62 -6.54
N ARG A 143 -11.95 18.56 -6.32
CA ARG A 143 -12.54 18.14 -5.04
C ARG A 143 -12.85 16.67 -5.05
N ALA A 144 -12.15 15.90 -4.23
CA ALA A 144 -12.33 14.46 -4.09
C ALA A 144 -12.92 14.08 -2.72
N GLY A 145 -13.70 13.02 -2.70
CA GLY A 145 -14.15 12.35 -1.49
C GLY A 145 -13.14 11.33 -0.99
N VAL A 146 -13.63 10.14 -0.59
CA VAL A 146 -12.82 9.04 -0.06
C VAL A 146 -11.98 8.42 -1.17
N VAL A 147 -10.65 8.49 -1.05
CA VAL A 147 -9.72 7.87 -2.02
C VAL A 147 -9.48 6.41 -1.64
N ILE A 148 -9.74 5.51 -2.59
CA ILE A 148 -9.56 4.07 -2.45
C ILE A 148 -8.26 3.65 -3.10
N GLY A 149 -7.38 3.08 -2.30
CA GLY A 149 -6.10 2.55 -2.76
C GLY A 149 -5.22 2.16 -1.59
N SER A 150 -4.36 1.18 -1.78
CA SER A 150 -3.45 0.68 -0.75
C SER A 150 -2.51 1.79 -0.28
N GLY A 151 -2.50 2.07 1.03
CA GLY A 151 -1.75 3.18 1.63
C GLY A 151 -2.56 4.46 1.82
N SER A 152 -3.75 4.59 1.25
CA SER A 152 -4.66 5.69 1.58
C SER A 152 -5.22 5.52 3.00
N VAL A 153 -5.13 6.56 3.82
CA VAL A 153 -5.58 6.50 5.22
C VAL A 153 -7.04 6.07 5.35
N SER A 154 -7.91 6.63 4.50
CA SER A 154 -9.34 6.32 4.51
C SER A 154 -9.60 4.86 4.13
N PHE A 155 -8.90 4.34 3.13
CA PHE A 155 -9.02 2.94 2.72
C PHE A 155 -8.44 1.99 3.78
N GLU A 156 -7.29 2.31 4.36
CA GLU A 156 -6.69 1.48 5.40
C GLU A 156 -7.55 1.42 6.66
N MET A 157 -8.21 2.53 7.02
CA MET A 157 -9.19 2.54 8.11
C MET A 157 -10.37 1.61 7.80
N LEU A 158 -11.00 1.74 6.62
CA LEU A 158 -12.08 0.87 6.17
C LEU A 158 -11.65 -0.61 6.21
N ARG A 159 -10.48 -0.90 5.68
CA ARG A 159 -9.89 -2.23 5.63
C ARG A 159 -9.70 -2.83 7.02
N HIS A 160 -8.95 -2.15 7.89
CA HIS A 160 -8.65 -2.67 9.23
C HIS A 160 -9.93 -2.90 10.04
N LEU A 161 -10.88 -1.97 10.03
CA LEU A 161 -12.16 -2.15 10.71
C LEU A 161 -12.90 -3.40 10.19
N THR A 162 -12.96 -3.55 8.86
CA THR A 162 -13.68 -4.67 8.25
C THR A 162 -12.98 -6.01 8.48
N GLU A 163 -11.65 -6.05 8.44
CA GLU A 163 -10.90 -7.30 8.64
C GLU A 163 -10.92 -7.78 10.09
N VAL A 164 -10.78 -6.85 11.03
CA VAL A 164 -10.62 -7.21 12.46
C VAL A 164 -11.97 -7.50 13.11
N LEU A 165 -13.05 -6.83 12.71
CA LEU A 165 -14.32 -6.86 13.41
C LEU A 165 -15.40 -7.61 12.62
N PRO A 166 -15.71 -8.86 13.00
CA PRO A 166 -16.84 -9.60 12.41
C PRO A 166 -18.20 -9.01 12.82
N VAL A 167 -18.28 -8.42 14.01
CA VAL A 167 -19.44 -7.68 14.54
C VAL A 167 -18.93 -6.33 15.03
N MET A 168 -19.58 -5.24 14.62
CA MET A 168 -19.19 -3.90 15.04
C MET A 168 -20.41 -3.04 15.38
N THR A 169 -20.29 -2.29 16.45
CA THR A 169 -21.21 -1.19 16.77
C THR A 169 -20.66 0.08 16.13
N THR A 170 -21.48 0.79 15.39
CA THR A 170 -21.08 1.99 14.63
C THR A 170 -21.99 3.16 14.97
N PRO A 171 -21.52 4.40 14.86
CA PRO A 171 -22.38 5.57 14.86
C PRO A 171 -23.30 5.60 13.64
N ARG A 172 -24.32 6.45 13.69
CA ARG A 172 -25.29 6.63 12.58
C ARG A 172 -24.64 7.06 11.27
N TRP A 173 -23.49 7.73 11.30
CA TRP A 173 -22.76 8.16 10.10
C TRP A 173 -22.31 7.00 9.20
N VAL A 174 -22.35 5.76 9.68
CA VAL A 174 -22.07 4.59 8.83
C VAL A 174 -23.01 4.50 7.63
N ASP A 175 -24.18 5.14 7.71
CA ASP A 175 -25.18 5.22 6.64
C ASP A 175 -25.08 6.51 5.81
N THR A 176 -24.10 7.41 6.09
CA THR A 176 -23.81 8.57 5.27
C THR A 176 -23.27 8.13 3.91
N ARG A 177 -23.79 8.76 2.84
CA ARG A 177 -23.40 8.45 1.48
C ARG A 177 -22.11 9.18 1.11
N THR A 178 -21.29 8.48 0.37
CA THR A 178 -20.05 9.03 -0.22
C THR A 178 -19.87 8.47 -1.62
N GLN A 179 -19.10 9.16 -2.44
CA GLN A 179 -18.71 8.70 -3.77
C GLN A 179 -17.20 8.44 -3.78
N PRO A 180 -16.78 7.22 -3.35
CA PRO A 180 -15.35 6.87 -3.28
C PRO A 180 -14.74 6.86 -4.68
N ILE A 181 -13.49 7.30 -4.77
CA ILE A 181 -12.73 7.36 -6.02
C ILE A 181 -11.46 6.51 -5.91
N ALA A 182 -11.15 5.73 -6.93
CA ALA A 182 -9.89 5.00 -7.01
C ALA A 182 -8.70 5.98 -7.12
N VAL A 183 -7.59 5.69 -6.43
CA VAL A 183 -6.39 6.56 -6.51
C VAL A 183 -5.91 6.73 -7.95
N ARG A 184 -5.95 5.68 -8.77
CA ARG A 184 -5.60 5.74 -10.19
C ARG A 184 -6.43 6.78 -10.97
N ASP A 185 -7.70 6.92 -10.63
CA ASP A 185 -8.60 7.87 -11.29
C ASP A 185 -8.31 9.29 -10.81
N VAL A 186 -7.96 9.49 -9.53
CA VAL A 186 -7.43 10.78 -9.03
C VAL A 186 -6.19 11.20 -9.81
N LEU A 187 -5.25 10.27 -10.05
CA LEU A 187 -4.03 10.56 -10.81
C LEU A 187 -4.34 10.93 -12.26
N ARG A 188 -5.27 10.22 -12.90
CA ARG A 188 -5.73 10.55 -14.26
C ARG A 188 -6.33 11.95 -14.35
N TYR A 189 -7.15 12.35 -13.37
CA TYR A 189 -7.67 13.71 -13.31
C TYR A 189 -6.54 14.73 -13.10
N LEU A 190 -5.62 14.51 -12.16
CA LEU A 190 -4.51 15.42 -11.87
C LEU A 190 -3.63 15.68 -13.09
N VAL A 191 -3.35 14.64 -13.89
CA VAL A 191 -2.56 14.77 -15.12
C VAL A 191 -3.43 15.33 -16.24
N GLY A 192 -4.64 14.79 -16.44
CA GLY A 192 -5.49 15.16 -17.59
C GLY A 192 -5.94 16.61 -17.57
N VAL A 193 -6.14 17.23 -16.40
CA VAL A 193 -6.50 18.67 -16.35
C VAL A 193 -5.38 19.60 -16.83
N LEU A 194 -4.13 19.15 -16.84
CA LEU A 194 -3.01 19.94 -17.37
C LEU A 194 -3.12 20.16 -18.87
N ASP A 195 -3.67 19.19 -19.59
CA ASP A 195 -3.80 19.22 -21.05
C ASP A 195 -5.13 19.83 -21.53
N VAL A 196 -6.08 20.13 -20.61
CA VAL A 196 -7.40 20.67 -20.92
C VAL A 196 -7.52 22.11 -20.46
N PRO A 197 -7.39 23.12 -21.37
CA PRO A 197 -7.43 24.55 -20.99
C PRO A 197 -8.73 24.94 -20.29
N ASP A 198 -9.87 24.37 -20.68
CA ASP A 198 -11.19 24.65 -20.12
C ASP A 198 -11.34 24.28 -18.63
N THR A 199 -10.37 23.61 -18.04
CA THR A 199 -10.32 23.32 -16.60
C THR A 199 -9.70 24.45 -15.76
N ALA A 200 -9.01 25.38 -16.40
CA ALA A 200 -8.33 26.47 -15.73
C ALA A 200 -9.34 27.40 -15.00
N GLY A 201 -9.02 27.79 -13.76
CA GLY A 201 -9.86 28.66 -12.95
C GLY A 201 -11.19 28.02 -12.49
N ARG A 202 -11.31 26.69 -12.53
CA ARG A 202 -12.55 26.01 -12.14
C ARG A 202 -12.38 25.13 -10.90
N VAL A 203 -13.46 25.04 -10.14
CA VAL A 203 -13.67 24.02 -9.13
C VAL A 203 -14.38 22.83 -9.79
N LEU A 204 -13.79 21.67 -9.75
CA LEU A 204 -14.25 20.45 -10.41
C LEU A 204 -14.42 19.33 -9.37
N GLU A 205 -15.58 18.76 -9.30
CA GLU A 205 -15.88 17.63 -8.41
C GLU A 205 -15.48 16.32 -9.07
N ILE A 206 -14.69 15.49 -8.39
CA ILE A 206 -14.25 14.19 -8.88
C ILE A 206 -14.69 13.07 -7.95
N GLY A 207 -15.26 12.02 -8.51
CA GLY A 207 -15.74 10.84 -7.81
C GLY A 207 -15.63 9.60 -8.67
N GLY A 208 -15.66 8.44 -8.02
CA GLY A 208 -15.70 7.16 -8.70
C GLY A 208 -17.06 6.90 -9.36
N ARG A 209 -17.24 5.65 -9.78
CA ARG A 209 -18.47 5.21 -10.46
C ARG A 209 -19.64 5.02 -9.49
N ASP A 210 -19.35 4.58 -8.27
CA ASP A 210 -20.37 4.15 -7.30
C ASP A 210 -20.62 5.23 -6.24
N VAL A 211 -21.90 5.41 -5.86
CA VAL A 211 -22.29 6.15 -4.66
C VAL A 211 -22.70 5.12 -3.61
N LEU A 212 -22.02 5.11 -2.46
CA LEU A 212 -22.12 4.07 -1.44
C LEU A 212 -22.19 4.69 -0.04
N THR A 213 -22.84 4.01 0.88
CA THR A 213 -22.67 4.26 2.31
C THR A 213 -21.39 3.56 2.82
N TYR A 214 -20.85 4.01 3.97
CA TYR A 214 -19.73 3.32 4.59
C TYR A 214 -20.03 1.87 4.94
N ARG A 215 -21.30 1.57 5.32
CA ARG A 215 -21.80 0.21 5.53
C ARG A 215 -21.67 -0.63 4.25
N GLU A 216 -22.12 -0.11 3.13
CA GLU A 216 -22.02 -0.81 1.83
C GLU A 216 -20.57 -1.01 1.42
N MET A 217 -19.71 0.00 1.61
CA MET A 217 -18.27 -0.15 1.35
C MET A 217 -17.65 -1.26 2.20
N MET A 218 -17.99 -1.35 3.50
CA MET A 218 -17.50 -2.43 4.38
C MET A 218 -17.99 -3.81 3.92
N HIS A 219 -19.26 -3.92 3.50
CA HIS A 219 -19.80 -5.19 3.00
C HIS A 219 -19.16 -5.60 1.67
N ARG A 220 -19.01 -4.66 0.73
CA ARG A 220 -18.37 -4.92 -0.57
C ARG A 220 -16.87 -5.24 -0.39
N TYR A 221 -16.18 -4.53 0.51
CA TYR A 221 -14.81 -4.89 0.90
C TYR A 221 -14.74 -6.31 1.44
N ALA A 222 -15.61 -6.67 2.39
CA ALA A 222 -15.62 -8.01 2.98
C ALA A 222 -15.82 -9.10 1.91
N ALA A 223 -16.71 -8.86 0.94
CA ALA A 223 -16.92 -9.78 -0.18
C ALA A 223 -15.67 -9.90 -1.06
N ALA A 224 -15.04 -8.79 -1.45
CA ALA A 224 -13.81 -8.77 -2.26
C ALA A 224 -12.63 -9.46 -1.55
N ALA A 225 -12.54 -9.29 -0.22
CA ALA A 225 -11.49 -9.92 0.61
C ALA A 225 -11.82 -11.38 1.00
N GLY A 226 -12.93 -11.97 0.52
CA GLY A 226 -13.36 -13.33 0.86
C GLY A 226 -13.71 -13.52 2.34
N LEU A 227 -14.17 -12.47 3.01
CA LEU A 227 -14.59 -12.49 4.39
C LEU A 227 -16.11 -12.74 4.49
N ARG A 228 -16.58 -13.32 5.61
CA ARG A 228 -18.00 -13.41 5.90
C ARG A 228 -18.63 -12.02 6.00
N ARG A 229 -19.91 -11.89 5.68
CA ARG A 229 -20.64 -10.63 5.82
C ARG A 229 -20.52 -10.10 7.24
N ARG A 230 -20.19 -8.81 7.38
CA ARG A 230 -20.03 -8.14 8.67
C ARG A 230 -21.40 -7.80 9.26
N VAL A 231 -21.55 -7.98 10.57
CA VAL A 231 -22.73 -7.52 11.31
C VAL A 231 -22.44 -6.10 11.78
N ILE A 232 -23.16 -5.11 11.22
CA ILE A 232 -22.96 -3.69 11.54
C ILE A 232 -24.23 -3.18 12.21
N ILE A 233 -24.09 -2.80 13.48
CA ILE A 233 -25.20 -2.36 14.34
C ILE A 233 -25.04 -0.86 14.60
N PRO A 234 -25.86 0.02 14.01
CA PRO A 234 -25.80 1.46 14.29
C PRO A 234 -26.34 1.75 15.68
N VAL A 235 -25.57 2.48 16.48
CA VAL A 235 -25.91 2.88 17.84
C VAL A 235 -26.06 4.41 17.90
N PRO A 236 -27.20 4.95 18.34
CA PRO A 236 -27.47 6.39 18.30
C PRO A 236 -26.62 7.23 19.27
N VAL A 237 -26.01 6.61 20.28
CA VAL A 237 -25.33 7.28 21.40
C VAL A 237 -23.80 7.45 21.18
N LEU A 238 -23.22 6.85 20.12
CA LEU A 238 -21.78 6.96 19.87
C LEU A 238 -21.44 8.33 19.27
N SER A 239 -20.79 9.18 20.07
CA SER A 239 -20.26 10.45 19.59
C SER A 239 -19.03 10.22 18.67
N PRO A 240 -18.70 11.16 17.76
CA PRO A 240 -17.48 11.08 16.95
C PRO A 240 -16.21 10.92 17.80
N ARG A 241 -16.17 11.54 18.99
CA ARG A 241 -15.05 11.41 19.94
C ARG A 241 -14.84 9.97 20.44
N LEU A 242 -15.92 9.31 20.87
CA LEU A 242 -15.85 7.90 21.33
C LEU A 242 -15.50 6.98 20.16
N SER A 243 -16.00 7.27 18.97
CA SER A 243 -15.68 6.51 17.75
C SER A 243 -14.20 6.63 17.38
N SER A 244 -13.60 7.82 17.47
CA SER A 244 -12.20 8.01 17.13
C SER A 244 -11.24 7.31 18.12
N LEU A 245 -11.58 7.27 19.40
CA LEU A 245 -10.82 6.52 20.41
C LEU A 245 -10.89 5.02 20.15
N TRP A 246 -12.07 4.52 19.79
CA TRP A 246 -12.27 3.11 19.49
C TRP A 246 -11.58 2.69 18.18
N VAL A 247 -11.65 3.53 17.13
CA VAL A 247 -10.89 3.32 15.89
C VAL A 247 -9.39 3.26 16.17
N GLY A 248 -8.85 4.18 17.00
CA GLY A 248 -7.44 4.15 17.39
C GLY A 248 -7.03 2.91 18.19
N LEU A 249 -7.97 2.28 18.94
CA LEU A 249 -7.71 1.04 19.66
C LEU A 249 -7.70 -0.18 18.73
N VAL A 250 -8.54 -0.19 17.70
CA VAL A 250 -8.77 -1.36 16.83
C VAL A 250 -7.92 -1.31 15.57
N THR A 251 -7.45 -0.13 15.17
CA THR A 251 -6.62 0.05 13.97
C THR A 251 -5.20 0.50 14.34
N PRO A 252 -4.17 0.18 13.55
CA PRO A 252 -2.81 0.67 13.78
C PRO A 252 -2.62 2.13 13.36
N LEU A 253 -3.69 2.83 12.98
CA LEU A 253 -3.62 4.22 12.54
C LEU A 253 -3.35 5.17 13.70
N PRO A 254 -2.43 6.16 13.55
CA PRO A 254 -2.24 7.18 14.55
C PRO A 254 -3.54 7.95 14.82
N THR A 255 -3.90 8.12 16.08
CA THR A 255 -5.14 8.82 16.48
C THR A 255 -5.24 10.25 15.93
N GLY A 256 -4.09 10.94 15.82
CA GLY A 256 -4.03 12.28 15.21
C GLY A 256 -4.47 12.32 13.75
N THR A 257 -4.21 11.25 12.99
CA THR A 257 -4.60 11.12 11.58
C THR A 257 -6.02 10.57 11.42
N ALA A 258 -6.41 9.60 12.27
CA ALA A 258 -7.73 8.97 12.19
C ALA A 258 -8.87 9.91 12.59
N ARG A 259 -8.67 10.77 13.59
CA ARG A 259 -9.72 11.64 14.15
C ARG A 259 -10.30 12.63 13.13
N PRO A 260 -9.50 13.44 12.39
CA PRO A 260 -10.07 14.38 11.41
C PRO A 260 -10.87 13.67 10.31
N LEU A 261 -10.47 12.45 9.96
CA LEU A 261 -11.20 11.62 8.98
C LEU A 261 -12.53 11.16 9.54
N VAL A 262 -12.55 10.61 10.78
CA VAL A 262 -13.80 10.19 11.43
C VAL A 262 -14.78 11.36 11.57
N ASP A 263 -14.28 12.54 11.92
CA ASP A 263 -15.08 13.76 12.02
C ASP A 263 -15.68 14.19 10.66
N SER A 264 -15.03 13.81 9.54
CA SER A 264 -15.52 14.11 8.19
C SER A 264 -16.55 13.11 7.67
N LEU A 265 -16.67 11.91 8.30
CA LEU A 265 -17.60 10.87 7.85
C LEU A 265 -19.09 11.23 8.05
N VAL A 266 -19.39 12.27 8.83
CA VAL A 266 -20.75 12.75 9.05
C VAL A 266 -21.29 13.54 7.86
N ASN A 267 -20.42 14.07 7.01
CA ASN A 267 -20.79 14.86 5.84
C ASN A 267 -21.05 13.95 4.64
N GLU A 268 -22.12 14.21 3.91
CA GLU A 268 -22.35 13.58 2.61
C GLU A 268 -21.35 14.14 1.59
N VAL A 269 -20.69 13.22 0.86
CA VAL A 269 -19.59 13.56 -0.05
C VAL A 269 -19.84 12.90 -1.39
N ILE A 270 -20.71 13.52 -2.20
CA ILE A 270 -21.18 13.03 -3.50
C ILE A 270 -20.93 14.11 -4.55
N VAL A 271 -20.50 13.70 -5.74
CA VAL A 271 -20.37 14.57 -6.92
C VAL A 271 -21.74 15.04 -7.35
N ARG A 272 -21.94 16.35 -7.43
CA ARG A 272 -23.18 16.99 -7.90
C ARG A 272 -23.04 17.58 -9.29
N ASP A 273 -21.80 17.90 -9.68
CA ASP A 273 -21.47 18.37 -11.03
C ASP A 273 -20.44 17.45 -11.69
N ASP A 274 -20.82 16.81 -12.78
CA ASP A 274 -20.02 15.87 -13.55
C ASP A 274 -19.12 16.55 -14.60
N THR A 275 -18.92 17.87 -14.53
CA THR A 275 -18.11 18.65 -15.48
C THR A 275 -16.69 18.10 -15.60
N ALA A 276 -16.09 17.66 -14.50
CA ALA A 276 -14.77 17.00 -14.53
C ALA A 276 -14.76 15.77 -15.46
N ALA A 277 -15.77 14.92 -15.36
CA ALA A 277 -15.88 13.71 -16.18
C ALA A 277 -16.14 14.00 -17.67
N ARG A 278 -16.77 15.15 -17.98
CA ARG A 278 -16.95 15.59 -19.37
C ARG A 278 -15.69 16.19 -19.97
N LEU A 279 -14.94 16.96 -19.19
CA LEU A 279 -13.72 17.63 -19.64
C LEU A 279 -12.52 16.67 -19.72
N VAL A 280 -12.44 15.69 -18.83
CA VAL A 280 -11.40 14.66 -18.78
C VAL A 280 -12.06 13.28 -18.83
N PRO A 281 -12.50 12.84 -20.02
CA PRO A 281 -13.28 11.62 -20.17
C PRO A 281 -12.39 10.37 -20.08
N PHE A 282 -12.74 9.47 -19.18
CA PHE A 282 -12.20 8.10 -19.10
C PHE A 282 -13.16 7.18 -18.35
N GLU A 283 -13.01 5.88 -18.52
CA GLU A 283 -13.78 4.91 -17.77
C GLU A 283 -13.33 4.91 -16.30
N ARG A 284 -14.24 5.33 -15.40
CA ARG A 284 -13.99 5.40 -13.97
C ARG A 284 -14.01 4.00 -13.35
N THR A 285 -13.06 3.73 -12.49
CA THR A 285 -12.91 2.46 -11.78
C THR A 285 -14.07 2.26 -10.79
N SER A 286 -14.66 1.06 -10.79
CA SER A 286 -15.67 0.70 -9.77
C SER A 286 -15.02 0.56 -8.39
N PHE A 287 -15.83 0.70 -7.32
CA PHE A 287 -15.34 0.48 -5.96
C PHE A 287 -14.76 -0.93 -5.77
N ASP A 288 -15.44 -1.95 -6.31
CA ASP A 288 -14.99 -3.34 -6.19
C ASP A 288 -13.64 -3.58 -6.88
N ASP A 289 -13.44 -2.97 -8.06
CA ASP A 289 -12.18 -3.10 -8.79
C ASP A 289 -11.06 -2.33 -8.08
N ALA A 290 -11.35 -1.14 -7.54
CA ALA A 290 -10.39 -0.39 -6.72
C ALA A 290 -9.95 -1.18 -5.48
N VAL A 291 -10.91 -1.85 -4.80
CA VAL A 291 -10.60 -2.73 -3.66
C VAL A 291 -9.78 -3.94 -4.10
N ARG A 292 -10.14 -4.60 -5.20
CA ARG A 292 -9.36 -5.75 -5.72
C ARG A 292 -7.93 -5.36 -6.07
N LEU A 293 -7.73 -4.21 -6.72
CA LEU A 293 -6.40 -3.67 -7.02
C LEU A 293 -5.60 -3.41 -5.75
N ALA A 294 -6.23 -2.81 -4.73
CA ALA A 294 -5.58 -2.56 -3.46
C ALA A 294 -5.22 -3.84 -2.68
N LEU A 295 -6.05 -4.89 -2.80
CA LEU A 295 -5.80 -6.19 -2.16
C LEU A 295 -4.73 -7.01 -2.87
N ARG A 296 -4.63 -6.94 -4.20
CA ARG A 296 -3.58 -7.63 -4.98
C ARG A 296 -2.18 -7.25 -4.53
N ARG A 297 -2.01 -6.07 -4.00
CA ARG A 297 -0.73 -5.58 -3.47
C ARG A 297 -0.06 -6.56 -2.48
N ILE A 298 -0.82 -7.27 -1.65
CA ILE A 298 -0.25 -8.25 -0.71
C ILE A 298 0.43 -9.40 -1.47
N GLN A 299 -0.12 -9.74 -2.63
CA GLN A 299 0.47 -10.76 -3.52
C GLN A 299 1.67 -10.21 -4.30
N ASP A 300 1.64 -8.93 -4.68
CA ASP A 300 2.63 -8.28 -5.53
C ASP A 300 3.83 -7.69 -4.75
N LEU A 301 3.74 -7.49 -3.44
CA LEU A 301 4.89 -7.09 -2.59
C LEU A 301 6.07 -8.05 -2.76
N ASP A 302 5.78 -9.28 -3.13
CA ASP A 302 6.80 -10.29 -3.41
C ASP A 302 7.39 -10.20 -4.83
N VAL A 303 6.71 -9.54 -5.77
CA VAL A 303 7.15 -9.41 -7.18
C VAL A 303 8.11 -8.25 -7.37
N ALA A 304 8.02 -7.20 -6.54
CA ALA A 304 8.89 -6.03 -6.65
C ALA A 304 10.39 -6.34 -6.46
N THR A 305 10.73 -7.39 -5.72
CA THR A 305 12.11 -7.87 -5.58
C THR A 305 12.57 -8.78 -6.73
N THR A 306 11.64 -9.32 -7.54
CA THR A 306 11.94 -10.24 -8.65
C THR A 306 11.92 -9.55 -10.01
N TRP A 307 11.37 -8.34 -10.13
CA TRP A 307 11.15 -7.66 -11.41
C TRP A 307 12.38 -6.96 -11.99
N ALA A 308 13.41 -6.74 -11.20
CA ALA A 308 14.69 -6.24 -11.72
C ALA A 308 15.41 -7.24 -12.67
N SER A 309 14.95 -8.51 -12.73
CA SER A 309 15.65 -9.59 -13.44
C SER A 309 14.82 -10.40 -14.46
N ALA A 310 13.54 -10.13 -14.69
CA ALA A 310 12.73 -10.92 -15.64
C ALA A 310 12.34 -10.13 -16.89
N GLY A 311 13.09 -10.29 -17.96
CA GLY A 311 12.70 -9.86 -19.31
C GLY A 311 11.67 -10.82 -19.95
N GLY A 312 10.66 -10.24 -20.61
CA GLY A 312 9.89 -10.81 -21.71
C GLY A 312 8.65 -11.65 -21.36
N GLY A 313 7.48 -11.17 -21.74
CA GLY A 313 6.23 -11.91 -21.85
C GLY A 313 5.02 -11.00 -21.69
N ASP A 314 3.99 -11.14 -22.50
CA ASP A 314 2.77 -10.29 -22.62
C ASP A 314 2.28 -9.75 -21.26
N ARG A 315 2.34 -8.43 -21.11
CA ARG A 315 2.03 -7.72 -19.85
C ARG A 315 0.72 -6.98 -19.99
N VAL A 316 -0.20 -7.28 -19.07
CA VAL A 316 -1.21 -6.30 -18.64
C VAL A 316 -0.46 -5.03 -18.20
N PRO A 317 -0.85 -3.82 -18.64
CA PRO A 317 -0.17 -2.59 -18.25
C PRO A 317 -0.04 -2.52 -16.73
N PHE A 318 1.19 -2.38 -16.25
CA PHE A 318 1.50 -2.30 -14.83
C PHE A 318 0.90 -1.00 -14.28
N ASP A 319 -0.05 -1.11 -13.36
CA ASP A 319 -0.66 0.06 -12.72
C ASP A 319 0.25 0.56 -11.58
N LEU A 320 1.12 1.52 -11.89
CA LEU A 320 2.02 2.15 -10.94
C LEU A 320 1.28 2.78 -9.75
N SER A 321 0.01 3.18 -9.92
CA SER A 321 -0.79 3.76 -8.84
C SER A 321 -1.12 2.77 -7.73
N ALA A 322 -1.19 1.47 -8.06
CA ALA A 322 -1.43 0.40 -7.10
C ALA A 322 -0.14 -0.14 -6.45
N SER A 323 1.04 0.23 -6.99
CA SER A 323 2.31 -0.27 -6.50
C SER A 323 2.65 0.23 -5.09
N PRO A 324 3.34 -0.60 -4.26
CA PRO A 324 3.89 -0.15 -2.99
C PRO A 324 4.89 0.98 -3.22
N ASP A 325 4.74 2.01 -2.41
CA ASP A 325 5.72 3.07 -2.33
C ASP A 325 6.62 2.80 -1.11
N PRO A 326 7.98 2.85 -1.24
CA PRO A 326 8.90 2.67 -0.11
C PRO A 326 8.62 3.61 1.07
N GLN A 327 7.93 4.72 0.83
CA GLN A 327 7.56 5.69 1.87
C GLN A 327 6.12 5.53 2.35
N ASP A 328 5.38 4.55 1.86
CA ASP A 328 4.08 4.25 2.45
C ASP A 328 4.28 3.93 3.95
N PRO A 329 3.42 4.44 4.82
CA PRO A 329 3.54 4.17 6.25
C PRO A 329 3.50 2.66 6.54
N ALA A 330 4.15 2.23 7.64
CA ALA A 330 4.22 0.82 8.03
C ALA A 330 2.85 0.14 8.25
N TRP A 331 1.79 0.94 8.49
CA TRP A 331 0.41 0.45 8.60
C TRP A 331 -0.30 0.31 7.25
N ALA A 332 0.33 0.77 6.14
CA ALA A 332 -0.25 0.70 4.81
C ALA A 332 -0.06 -0.69 4.17
N GLY A 333 -0.98 -1.09 3.30
CA GLY A 333 -0.81 -2.25 2.45
C GLY A 333 -1.17 -3.60 3.04
N GLY A 334 -1.81 -3.66 4.17
CA GLY A 334 -2.21 -4.91 4.79
C GLY A 334 -1.38 -5.28 6.01
N THR A 335 -1.85 -6.26 6.77
CA THR A 335 -1.07 -6.84 7.85
C THR A 335 -0.34 -8.05 7.28
N LEU A 336 0.98 -7.95 7.17
CA LEU A 336 1.83 -9.11 6.95
C LEU A 336 2.49 -9.44 8.29
N LEU A 337 2.26 -10.64 8.80
CA LEU A 337 2.89 -11.16 10.01
C LEU A 337 4.11 -11.97 9.60
N GLU A 338 5.26 -11.70 10.22
CA GLU A 338 6.53 -12.26 9.78
C GLU A 338 7.31 -12.88 10.94
N ASP A 339 8.03 -13.96 10.66
CA ASP A 339 9.05 -14.55 11.53
C ASP A 339 10.31 -14.79 10.71
N LEU A 340 11.32 -13.93 10.90
CA LEU A 340 12.62 -14.00 10.22
C LEU A 340 13.66 -14.61 11.14
N ARG A 341 14.35 -15.65 10.67
CA ARG A 341 15.45 -16.31 11.36
C ARG A 341 16.70 -16.33 10.49
N ARG A 342 17.84 -16.05 11.09
CA ARG A 342 19.16 -16.10 10.45
C ARG A 342 20.01 -17.17 11.08
N THR A 343 20.67 -18.00 10.28
CA THR A 343 21.56 -19.05 10.73
C THR A 343 22.81 -19.04 9.87
N ARG A 344 23.98 -18.91 10.49
CA ARG A 344 25.27 -18.97 9.80
C ARG A 344 25.60 -20.43 9.46
N CYS A 345 26.28 -20.63 8.34
CA CYS A 345 26.71 -21.92 7.81
C CYS A 345 28.11 -21.77 7.22
N ASP A 346 29.01 -22.67 7.59
CA ASP A 346 30.39 -22.66 7.09
C ASP A 346 30.55 -23.28 5.70
N ALA A 347 29.44 -23.83 5.14
CA ALA A 347 29.43 -24.34 3.76
C ALA A 347 29.23 -23.20 2.75
N SER A 348 29.65 -23.44 1.50
CA SER A 348 29.46 -22.49 0.40
C SER A 348 27.96 -22.18 0.16
N PRO A 349 27.62 -21.01 -0.42
CA PRO A 349 26.26 -20.68 -0.78
C PRO A 349 25.58 -21.73 -1.66
N ALA A 350 26.33 -22.36 -2.58
CA ALA A 350 25.81 -23.41 -3.46
C ALA A 350 25.43 -24.68 -2.67
N ALA A 351 26.29 -25.12 -1.74
CA ALA A 351 26.01 -26.31 -0.91
C ALA A 351 24.83 -26.08 0.02
N LEU A 352 24.74 -24.87 0.63
CA LEU A 352 23.60 -24.50 1.47
C LEU A 352 22.30 -24.43 0.66
N TYR A 353 22.34 -23.91 -0.56
CA TYR A 353 21.20 -23.85 -1.45
C TYR A 353 20.70 -25.28 -1.84
N ASP A 354 21.62 -26.18 -2.15
CA ASP A 354 21.29 -27.57 -2.47
C ASP A 354 20.66 -28.29 -1.26
N ALA A 355 21.10 -27.99 -0.04
CA ALA A 355 20.47 -28.48 1.19
C ALA A 355 19.04 -27.91 1.37
N VAL A 356 18.84 -26.62 1.15
CA VAL A 356 17.52 -25.98 1.20
C VAL A 356 16.59 -26.57 0.16
N THR A 357 17.03 -26.72 -1.08
CA THR A 357 16.22 -27.26 -2.15
C THR A 357 15.95 -28.76 -2.02
N SER A 358 16.63 -29.46 -1.12
CA SER A 358 16.38 -30.87 -0.81
C SER A 358 15.28 -31.13 0.23
N LEU A 359 14.67 -30.08 0.82
CA LEU A 359 13.60 -30.19 1.81
C LEU A 359 12.32 -30.81 1.24
N GLY A 360 11.55 -31.50 2.11
CA GLY A 360 10.28 -32.13 1.77
C GLY A 360 10.44 -33.58 1.27
N GLY A 361 9.30 -34.23 0.98
CA GLY A 361 9.24 -35.63 0.59
C GLY A 361 9.76 -36.57 1.67
N GLU A 362 10.57 -37.55 1.30
CA GLU A 362 11.12 -38.57 2.24
C GLU A 362 12.08 -37.98 3.27
N ARG A 363 12.82 -36.94 2.93
CA ARG A 363 13.73 -36.23 3.86
C ARG A 363 13.02 -35.38 4.90
N GLY A 364 11.77 -34.99 4.61
CA GLY A 364 10.96 -34.14 5.50
C GLY A 364 11.54 -32.75 5.72
N TYR A 365 11.15 -32.12 6.84
CA TYR A 365 11.53 -30.74 7.19
C TYR A 365 12.46 -30.66 8.42
N HIS A 366 13.17 -31.74 8.73
CA HIS A 366 14.08 -31.82 9.90
C HIS A 366 13.42 -31.50 11.27
N THR A 367 12.13 -31.72 11.36
CA THR A 367 11.30 -31.49 12.55
C THR A 367 10.48 -32.75 12.85
N PRO A 368 9.97 -32.92 14.08
CA PRO A 368 9.23 -34.12 14.45
C PRO A 368 8.07 -34.40 13.49
N ARG A 369 8.12 -35.52 12.79
CA ARG A 369 7.16 -35.93 11.75
C ARG A 369 5.71 -35.91 12.25
N PHE A 370 5.49 -36.22 13.52
CA PHE A 370 4.14 -36.26 14.09
C PHE A 370 3.42 -34.90 14.03
N LEU A 371 4.16 -33.78 14.16
CA LEU A 371 3.58 -32.43 14.05
C LEU A 371 3.01 -32.18 12.65
N TRP A 372 3.71 -32.60 11.63
CA TRP A 372 3.27 -32.49 10.24
C TRP A 372 2.12 -33.43 9.92
N VAL A 373 2.16 -34.67 10.47
CA VAL A 373 1.06 -35.64 10.33
C VAL A 373 -0.21 -35.10 11.00
N LEU A 374 -0.10 -34.59 12.23
CA LEU A 374 -1.23 -33.99 12.93
C LEU A 374 -1.77 -32.77 12.13
N ARG A 375 -0.89 -31.92 11.67
CA ARG A 375 -1.24 -30.75 10.85
C ARG A 375 -1.95 -31.17 9.54
N GLY A 376 -1.41 -32.16 8.83
CA GLY A 376 -2.00 -32.68 7.61
C GLY A 376 -3.35 -33.36 7.85
N GLY A 377 -3.53 -34.03 9.00
CA GLY A 377 -4.81 -34.59 9.42
C GLY A 377 -5.87 -33.49 9.66
N ILE A 378 -5.53 -32.44 10.36
CA ILE A 378 -6.41 -31.28 10.57
C ILE A 378 -6.77 -30.64 9.22
N ASP A 379 -5.79 -30.46 8.33
CA ASP A 379 -6.01 -29.88 7.00
C ASP A 379 -6.99 -30.69 6.17
N LYS A 380 -6.87 -32.05 6.18
CA LYS A 380 -7.82 -32.94 5.51
C LYS A 380 -9.23 -32.84 6.10
N MET A 381 -9.36 -32.72 7.41
CA MET A 381 -10.69 -32.59 8.06
C MET A 381 -11.42 -31.28 7.62
N VAL A 382 -10.67 -30.23 7.32
CA VAL A 382 -11.26 -28.98 6.80
C VAL A 382 -11.29 -28.92 5.27
N GLY A 383 -11.01 -30.06 4.59
CA GLY A 383 -11.05 -30.18 3.14
C GLY A 383 -9.86 -29.57 2.42
N GLY A 384 -8.71 -29.51 3.05
CA GLY A 384 -7.42 -29.13 2.45
C GLY A 384 -6.68 -30.32 1.82
N VAL A 385 -5.49 -30.06 1.26
CA VAL A 385 -4.68 -31.04 0.53
C VAL A 385 -4.01 -32.10 1.41
N GLY A 386 -3.85 -31.83 2.71
CA GLY A 386 -3.15 -32.69 3.66
C GLY A 386 -1.65 -32.86 3.35
N LEU A 387 -1.02 -33.80 4.06
CA LEU A 387 0.33 -34.29 3.73
C LEU A 387 0.24 -35.33 2.63
N GLY A 388 1.04 -35.23 1.57
CA GLY A 388 1.23 -36.41 0.72
C GLY A 388 1.11 -36.22 -0.79
N ARG A 389 1.34 -35.02 -1.35
CA ARG A 389 1.54 -34.91 -2.80
C ARG A 389 2.91 -35.42 -3.25
N GLY A 390 3.82 -35.67 -2.27
CA GLY A 390 5.16 -36.14 -2.55
C GLY A 390 6.03 -35.08 -3.25
N ARG A 391 7.14 -35.51 -3.78
CA ARG A 391 8.10 -34.72 -4.53
C ARG A 391 8.46 -35.48 -5.81
N ARG A 392 8.51 -34.79 -6.97
CA ARG A 392 8.79 -35.45 -8.26
C ARG A 392 10.24 -35.95 -8.36
N HIS A 393 11.18 -35.16 -7.86
CA HIS A 393 12.60 -35.48 -7.90
C HIS A 393 13.28 -35.16 -6.55
N PRO A 394 14.12 -36.06 -6.00
CA PRO A 394 14.65 -35.91 -4.64
C PRO A 394 15.59 -34.72 -4.44
N GLN A 395 16.17 -34.15 -5.49
CA GLN A 395 17.17 -33.09 -5.41
C GLN A 395 16.83 -31.85 -6.27
N GLN A 396 15.93 -31.95 -7.23
CA GLN A 396 15.60 -30.84 -8.13
C GLN A 396 14.16 -30.37 -7.92
N LEU A 397 13.98 -29.08 -7.86
CA LEU A 397 12.70 -28.41 -7.82
C LEU A 397 12.52 -27.56 -9.08
N ALA A 398 11.25 -27.37 -9.46
CA ALA A 398 10.86 -26.44 -10.51
C ALA A 398 9.75 -25.50 -9.99
N VAL A 399 9.69 -24.28 -10.51
CA VAL A 399 8.60 -23.35 -10.22
C VAL A 399 7.27 -23.99 -10.65
N GLY A 400 6.25 -23.87 -9.79
CA GLY A 400 4.96 -24.50 -9.96
C GLY A 400 4.86 -25.93 -9.45
N GLU A 401 5.96 -26.57 -9.02
CA GLU A 401 5.98 -27.93 -8.51
C GLU A 401 5.41 -28.01 -7.08
N PRO A 402 4.56 -29.02 -6.76
CA PRO A 402 4.12 -29.25 -5.39
C PRO A 402 5.22 -29.97 -4.57
N VAL A 403 5.42 -29.50 -3.34
CA VAL A 403 6.29 -30.13 -2.34
C VAL A 403 5.46 -30.34 -1.07
N ASP A 404 4.96 -31.53 -0.84
CA ASP A 404 4.00 -31.86 0.22
C ASP A 404 2.74 -30.97 0.14
N PHE A 405 2.59 -30.00 1.04
CA PHE A 405 1.48 -29.04 1.06
C PHE A 405 1.90 -27.64 0.61
N TRP A 406 3.12 -27.51 0.08
CA TRP A 406 3.65 -26.29 -0.49
C TRP A 406 3.64 -26.34 -2.02
N ARG A 407 3.62 -25.15 -2.62
CA ARG A 407 3.92 -24.97 -4.04
C ARG A 407 5.14 -24.08 -4.20
N VAL A 408 6.07 -24.50 -5.02
CA VAL A 408 7.24 -23.68 -5.36
C VAL A 408 6.78 -22.48 -6.18
N GLU A 409 6.91 -21.28 -5.63
CA GLU A 409 6.49 -20.04 -6.27
C GLU A 409 7.65 -19.33 -6.95
N ALA A 410 8.84 -19.36 -6.32
CA ALA A 410 10.07 -18.82 -6.90
C ALA A 410 11.26 -19.70 -6.55
N LEU A 411 12.18 -19.82 -7.50
CA LEU A 411 13.41 -20.58 -7.37
C LEU A 411 14.52 -19.84 -8.13
N ARG A 412 15.64 -19.56 -7.44
CA ARG A 412 16.83 -18.95 -8.05
C ARG A 412 18.07 -19.49 -7.38
N ARG A 413 19.02 -19.96 -8.19
CA ARG A 413 20.30 -20.47 -7.69
C ARG A 413 21.27 -19.30 -7.41
N PRO A 414 22.15 -19.39 -6.39
CA PRO A 414 23.23 -18.44 -6.21
C PRO A 414 24.11 -18.39 -7.47
N GLY A 415 24.41 -17.19 -7.97
CA GLY A 415 25.24 -17.01 -9.16
C GLY A 415 24.49 -16.75 -10.47
N ASP A 416 23.17 -16.98 -10.56
CA ASP A 416 22.35 -16.69 -11.75
C ASP A 416 21.96 -15.19 -11.79
N GLY A 417 22.99 -14.31 -11.91
CA GLY A 417 22.79 -12.85 -11.95
C GLY A 417 22.53 -12.18 -10.58
N ASP A 418 22.48 -12.97 -9.51
CA ASP A 418 22.37 -12.49 -8.11
C ASP A 418 23.19 -13.43 -7.23
N PRO A 419 24.07 -12.92 -6.35
CA PRO A 419 24.83 -13.75 -5.43
C PRO A 419 23.95 -14.51 -4.42
N ALA A 420 22.68 -14.08 -4.22
CA ALA A 420 21.76 -14.69 -3.29
C ALA A 420 20.93 -15.80 -3.94
N GLY A 421 20.88 -16.98 -3.31
CA GLY A 421 19.94 -18.05 -3.64
C GLY A 421 18.56 -17.77 -3.05
N LEU A 422 17.49 -18.23 -3.72
CA LEU A 422 16.10 -18.07 -3.27
C LEU A 422 15.31 -19.36 -3.51
N LEU A 423 14.58 -19.81 -2.48
CA LEU A 423 13.46 -20.73 -2.58
C LEU A 423 12.27 -20.14 -1.87
N ARG A 424 11.17 -19.90 -2.59
CA ARG A 424 9.90 -19.47 -2.01
C ARG A 424 8.83 -20.53 -2.20
N LEU A 425 8.17 -20.84 -1.10
CA LEU A 425 7.11 -21.84 -1.01
C LEU A 425 5.81 -21.15 -0.58
N ARG A 426 4.73 -21.32 -1.34
CA ARG A 426 3.39 -20.88 -0.94
C ARG A 426 2.61 -22.06 -0.38
N ALA A 427 1.94 -21.86 0.75
CA ALA A 427 1.09 -22.88 1.35
C ALA A 427 -0.18 -23.14 0.52
N GLU A 428 -0.46 -24.39 0.21
CA GLU A 428 -1.72 -24.84 -0.40
C GLU A 428 -2.70 -25.46 0.63
N MET A 429 -2.24 -25.59 1.87
CA MET A 429 -3.10 -26.00 2.97
C MET A 429 -4.15 -24.93 3.28
N LYS A 430 -5.31 -25.33 3.80
CA LYS A 430 -6.34 -24.41 4.24
C LYS A 430 -5.93 -23.72 5.54
N VAL A 431 -5.55 -22.46 5.40
CA VAL A 431 -5.26 -21.54 6.51
C VAL A 431 -6.20 -20.34 6.42
N PRO A 432 -6.49 -19.65 7.54
CA PRO A 432 -7.31 -18.46 7.51
C PRO A 432 -6.50 -17.22 7.05
N GLY A 433 -5.97 -17.30 5.83
CA GLY A 433 -5.09 -16.32 5.22
C GLY A 433 -4.28 -16.94 4.09
N GLU A 434 -3.16 -16.29 3.76
CA GLU A 434 -2.15 -16.80 2.84
C GLU A 434 -0.82 -16.91 3.57
N ALA A 435 -0.06 -17.99 3.32
CA ALA A 435 1.19 -18.24 4.02
C ALA A 435 2.32 -18.57 3.04
N TRP A 436 3.49 -18.04 3.31
CA TRP A 436 4.71 -18.32 2.56
C TRP A 436 5.83 -18.71 3.52
N LEU A 437 6.71 -19.56 3.01
CA LEU A 437 7.97 -19.89 3.64
C LEU A 437 9.08 -19.63 2.61
N GLU A 438 9.92 -18.66 2.90
CA GLU A 438 11.01 -18.25 2.04
C GLU A 438 12.35 -18.61 2.67
N TYR A 439 13.25 -19.11 1.86
CA TYR A 439 14.64 -19.35 2.21
C TYR A 439 15.52 -18.52 1.29
N ARG A 440 16.36 -17.67 1.87
CA ARG A 440 17.39 -16.94 1.14
C ARG A 440 18.75 -17.41 1.61
N VAL A 441 19.63 -17.69 0.67
CA VAL A 441 21.01 -18.06 0.92
C VAL A 441 21.87 -16.90 0.50
N LEU A 442 22.50 -16.24 1.47
CA LEU A 442 23.34 -15.07 1.26
C LEU A 442 24.80 -15.46 1.45
N PRO A 443 25.75 -15.00 0.60
CA PRO A 443 27.17 -15.21 0.83
C PRO A 443 27.62 -14.41 2.08
N ASP A 444 28.52 -15.00 2.89
CA ASP A 444 29.09 -14.39 4.09
C ASP A 444 30.55 -14.82 4.26
N GLY A 445 31.48 -14.07 3.67
CA GLY A 445 32.90 -14.45 3.59
C GLY A 445 33.07 -15.77 2.85
N ASP A 446 33.76 -16.73 3.48
CA ASP A 446 33.98 -18.09 2.92
C ASP A 446 32.77 -19.03 3.12
N GLY A 447 31.76 -18.61 3.88
CA GLY A 447 30.52 -19.34 4.18
C GLY A 447 29.29 -18.70 3.62
N ALA A 448 28.14 -19.01 4.26
CA ALA A 448 26.86 -18.48 3.89
C ALA A 448 25.96 -18.21 5.11
N VAL A 449 24.94 -17.37 4.93
CA VAL A 449 23.86 -17.15 5.89
C VAL A 449 22.55 -17.66 5.28
N LEU A 450 21.88 -18.54 6.01
CA LEU A 450 20.50 -18.93 5.73
C LEU A 450 19.54 -17.95 6.41
N GLU A 451 18.79 -17.22 5.62
CA GLU A 451 17.59 -16.51 6.09
C GLU A 451 16.36 -17.39 5.84
N GLN A 452 15.67 -17.77 6.91
CA GLN A 452 14.38 -18.45 6.87
C GLN A 452 13.32 -17.45 7.25
N HIS A 453 12.42 -17.14 6.35
CA HIS A 453 11.39 -16.12 6.51
C HIS A 453 10.00 -16.73 6.32
N ALA A 454 9.26 -16.87 7.40
CA ALA A 454 7.84 -17.23 7.34
C ALA A 454 7.01 -15.96 7.28
N ARG A 455 6.10 -15.90 6.32
CA ARG A 455 5.20 -14.76 6.09
C ARG A 455 3.76 -15.23 6.08
N PHE A 456 2.88 -14.46 6.67
CA PHE A 456 1.47 -14.77 6.74
C PHE A 456 0.61 -13.51 6.57
N ALA A 457 -0.24 -13.52 5.55
CA ALA A 457 -1.27 -12.50 5.35
C ALA A 457 -2.59 -13.00 5.97
N PRO A 458 -2.94 -12.55 7.20
CA PRO A 458 -4.10 -13.06 7.90
C PRO A 458 -5.39 -12.59 7.27
N ARG A 459 -6.40 -13.47 7.21
CA ARG A 459 -7.75 -13.15 6.79
C ARG A 459 -8.65 -12.96 8.01
N GLY A 460 -8.93 -11.69 8.35
CA GLY A 460 -9.75 -11.31 9.48
C GLY A 460 -9.14 -11.68 10.85
N LEU A 461 -9.98 -11.62 11.89
CA LEU A 461 -9.55 -11.89 13.28
C LEU A 461 -9.04 -13.33 13.47
N TRP A 462 -9.68 -14.30 12.83
CA TRP A 462 -9.29 -15.71 12.96
C TRP A 462 -7.90 -15.97 12.35
N GLY A 463 -7.54 -15.29 11.27
CA GLY A 463 -6.19 -15.36 10.73
C GLY A 463 -5.14 -14.84 11.71
N ARG A 464 -5.41 -13.72 12.35
CA ARG A 464 -4.52 -13.17 13.39
C ARG A 464 -4.39 -14.12 14.59
N ALA A 465 -5.51 -14.62 15.12
CA ALA A 465 -5.51 -15.58 16.23
C ALA A 465 -4.71 -16.84 15.87
N TYR A 466 -4.91 -17.38 14.66
CA TYR A 466 -4.16 -18.52 14.15
C TYR A 466 -2.64 -18.30 14.17
N TRP A 467 -2.16 -17.16 13.69
CA TRP A 467 -0.73 -16.83 13.71
C TRP A 467 -0.17 -16.79 15.15
N TYR A 468 -0.83 -16.05 16.05
CA TYR A 468 -0.34 -15.91 17.41
C TYR A 468 -0.33 -17.24 18.19
N VAL A 469 -1.27 -18.15 17.93
CA VAL A 469 -1.26 -19.51 18.47
C VAL A 469 -0.06 -20.31 17.93
N LEU A 470 0.41 -20.03 16.71
CA LEU A 470 1.54 -20.70 16.10
C LEU A 470 2.91 -20.11 16.48
N VAL A 471 2.99 -18.87 16.98
CA VAL A 471 4.26 -18.23 17.36
C VAL A 471 5.12 -19.12 18.28
N PRO A 472 4.62 -19.77 19.35
CA PRO A 472 5.43 -20.66 20.17
C PRO A 472 5.94 -21.87 19.39
N VAL A 473 5.14 -22.40 18.46
CA VAL A 473 5.52 -23.53 17.61
C VAL A 473 6.64 -23.11 16.65
N HIS A 474 6.52 -21.94 16.03
CA HIS A 474 7.55 -21.36 15.16
C HIS A 474 8.85 -21.12 15.94
N ALA A 475 8.78 -20.54 17.14
CA ALA A 475 9.93 -20.30 17.99
C ALA A 475 10.69 -21.59 18.35
N PHE A 476 10.00 -22.72 18.47
CA PHE A 476 10.60 -24.02 18.72
C PHE A 476 11.12 -24.69 17.44
N MET A 477 10.33 -24.71 16.36
CA MET A 477 10.61 -25.48 15.16
C MET A 477 11.64 -24.80 14.24
N PHE A 478 11.47 -23.53 13.93
CA PHE A 478 12.25 -22.85 12.89
C PHE A 478 13.74 -22.78 13.18
N PRO A 479 14.20 -22.45 14.41
CA PRO A 479 15.65 -22.46 14.71
C PRO A 479 16.27 -23.86 14.61
N ARG A 480 15.50 -24.90 14.89
CA ARG A 480 15.98 -26.30 14.77
C ARG A 480 16.09 -26.70 13.32
N MET A 481 15.10 -26.35 12.53
CA MET A 481 15.08 -26.59 11.08
C MET A 481 16.24 -25.88 10.39
N ALA A 482 16.42 -24.59 10.61
CA ALA A 482 17.50 -23.81 10.02
C ALA A 482 18.89 -24.36 10.38
N ARG A 483 19.12 -24.66 11.67
CA ARG A 483 20.39 -25.28 12.11
C ARG A 483 20.64 -26.66 11.52
N ARG A 484 19.62 -27.46 11.30
CA ARG A 484 19.79 -28.76 10.70
C ARG A 484 20.12 -28.66 9.21
N ILE A 485 19.45 -27.74 8.48
CA ILE A 485 19.78 -27.44 7.09
C ILE A 485 21.24 -27.02 6.94
N ALA A 486 21.71 -26.12 7.81
CA ALA A 486 23.11 -25.69 7.80
C ALA A 486 24.08 -26.86 8.05
N ARG A 487 23.82 -27.70 9.06
CA ARG A 487 24.66 -28.88 9.34
C ARG A 487 24.68 -29.88 8.21
N ASP A 488 23.56 -30.12 7.55
CA ASP A 488 23.49 -31.03 6.41
C ASP A 488 24.33 -30.50 5.22
N ALA A 489 24.28 -29.17 4.98
CA ALA A 489 25.14 -28.51 3.99
C ALA A 489 26.65 -28.67 4.33
N GLU A 490 27.02 -28.45 5.58
CA GLU A 490 28.38 -28.58 6.07
C GLU A 490 28.89 -30.03 6.03
N ALA A 491 28.02 -31.01 6.31
CA ALA A 491 28.36 -32.44 6.22
C ALA A 491 28.69 -32.83 4.78
N VAL A 492 27.84 -32.40 3.83
CA VAL A 492 28.06 -32.64 2.39
C VAL A 492 29.36 -31.96 1.92
N ALA A 493 29.66 -30.73 2.36
CA ALA A 493 30.87 -30.01 2.01
C ALA A 493 32.13 -30.66 2.55
N ARG A 494 32.07 -31.39 3.68
CA ARG A 494 33.17 -32.14 4.27
C ARG A 494 33.39 -33.53 3.66
N GLY A 495 32.55 -33.97 2.73
CA GLY A 495 32.65 -35.26 2.09
C GLY A 495 32.17 -36.43 2.96
N ALA A 496 31.34 -36.18 3.97
CA ALA A 496 30.80 -37.17 4.89
C ALA A 496 29.42 -37.70 4.43
#